data_f4c3134cd242e5550532b575eb47b663
#
_entry.id   f4c3134cd242e5550532b575eb47b663
#
_cell.length_a   1.000
_cell.length_b   1.000
_cell.length_c   1.000
_cell.angle_alpha   90.00
_cell.angle_beta   90.00
_cell.angle_gamma   90.00
#
_symmetry.space_group_name_H-M   'P 1'
#
loop_
_entity.id
_entity.type
_entity.pdbx_description
1 polymer ?
#
loop_
_entity_poly.entity_id
_entity_poly.type
_entity_poly.pdbx_seq_one_letter_code
_entity_poly.pdbx_strand_id
1 'polypeptide(L)'
;KVSDEQVLRQLDTVYKNAQELYTLVNQLLDFRKMEMRMEKLHLTAGDLEEFISTLYANFQPFAKEKKLDFRLALSSAHWYMNFDHEKLHRILNNLLSNAFKFTPEGGRVVLSLSAEEVEGHSFANITVLDTGIGISDEALKHIFERFYQVQHPDDSKVGSGIGLHLVKEYVELHEGTIRVESQPGKGTSFIVRIPMDLKMSEETTLASDTSDDRKKLLIVEDNQDFRHFLKEQLSETYQVIDAPDGEEGEKLAVEQNPDLIISDIMMPKVDGLELCRRIKHNVQTSHIPVILLTARSGDEAKISGYAVGADSYISKPFSFDVLLVRIKQLIEQQEGRKKEFRKTLRVNPSRITITSIDEQLLQKALKLIEEHIDNSEYNVEQLSADMGMSRMNLYRKLQAITGQTPTEFIRTIRLKRAAQLLQDGKLNVSEVADRVGFSSSSYFTKCFKEQFGVLPTQYSETDESGKTDEK
;
A
#
# COMPACT_ATOMS: atom_id res chain seq x y z
N LYS A 1 39.49 -12.26 -27.46
CA LYS A 1 38.18 -11.95 -28.05
C LYS A 1 37.16 -12.77 -27.29
N VAL A 2 36.45 -12.16 -26.38
CA VAL A 2 35.32 -12.77 -25.69
C VAL A 2 34.18 -12.80 -26.73
N SER A 3 33.57 -13.97 -26.96
CA SER A 3 32.42 -14.07 -27.85
C SER A 3 31.21 -13.36 -27.23
N ASP A 4 30.34 -12.75 -28.02
CA ASP A 4 29.10 -12.12 -27.54
C ASP A 4 28.26 -13.08 -26.70
N GLU A 5 28.33 -14.36 -27.00
CA GLU A 5 27.61 -15.42 -26.27
C GLU A 5 28.18 -15.66 -24.84
N GLN A 6 29.49 -15.49 -24.63
CA GLN A 6 30.12 -15.57 -23.30
C GLN A 6 29.73 -14.35 -22.44
N VAL A 7 29.67 -13.17 -23.04
CA VAL A 7 29.21 -11.94 -22.36
C VAL A 7 27.75 -12.07 -21.95
N LEU A 8 26.88 -12.56 -22.83
CA LEU A 8 25.46 -12.80 -22.53
C LEU A 8 25.27 -13.79 -21.39
N ARG A 9 26.01 -14.89 -21.35
CA ARG A 9 25.95 -15.85 -20.23
C ARG A 9 26.43 -15.26 -18.90
N GLN A 10 27.46 -14.42 -18.93
CA GLN A 10 27.95 -13.73 -17.72
C GLN A 10 26.93 -12.71 -17.23
N LEU A 11 26.30 -11.94 -18.15
CA LEU A 11 25.24 -10.99 -17.81
C LEU A 11 24.00 -11.70 -17.23
N ASP A 12 23.59 -12.84 -17.78
CA ASP A 12 22.51 -13.66 -17.25
C ASP A 12 22.81 -14.17 -15.83
N THR A 13 24.05 -14.59 -15.59
CA THR A 13 24.52 -15.02 -14.26
C THR A 13 24.50 -13.85 -13.26
N VAL A 14 25.00 -12.68 -13.66
CA VAL A 14 24.97 -11.47 -12.81
C VAL A 14 23.53 -11.05 -12.51
N TYR A 15 22.65 -11.10 -13.51
CA TYR A 15 21.24 -10.80 -13.34
C TYR A 15 20.54 -11.75 -12.37
N LYS A 16 20.76 -13.05 -12.50
CA LYS A 16 20.23 -14.07 -11.58
C LYS A 16 20.72 -13.86 -10.14
N ASN A 17 22.02 -13.62 -9.95
CA ASN A 17 22.58 -13.35 -8.63
C ASN A 17 22.03 -12.06 -8.02
N ALA A 18 21.81 -11.01 -8.83
CA ALA A 18 21.21 -9.77 -8.37
C ALA A 18 19.74 -9.97 -7.95
N GLN A 19 18.97 -10.77 -8.67
CA GLN A 19 17.60 -11.12 -8.30
C GLN A 19 17.55 -11.97 -7.01
N GLU A 20 18.46 -12.92 -6.84
CA GLU A 20 18.56 -13.70 -5.61
C GLU A 20 18.90 -12.80 -4.41
N LEU A 21 19.86 -11.89 -4.55
CA LEU A 21 20.22 -10.94 -3.50
C LEU A 21 19.04 -10.04 -3.14
N TYR A 22 18.32 -9.55 -4.14
CA TYR A 22 17.12 -8.73 -3.94
C TYR A 22 16.03 -9.49 -3.18
N THR A 23 15.81 -10.76 -3.52
CA THR A 23 14.84 -11.62 -2.83
C THR A 23 15.25 -11.84 -1.36
N LEU A 24 16.54 -12.06 -1.10
CA LEU A 24 17.08 -12.21 0.25
C LEU A 24 16.90 -10.94 1.11
N VAL A 25 17.18 -9.76 0.53
CA VAL A 25 17.01 -8.48 1.22
C VAL A 25 15.53 -8.25 1.58
N ASN A 26 14.60 -8.53 0.66
CA ASN A 26 13.17 -8.39 0.94
C ASN A 26 12.69 -9.38 2.02
N GLN A 27 13.15 -10.63 1.98
CA GLN A 27 12.85 -11.61 3.04
C GLN A 27 13.39 -11.16 4.41
N LEU A 28 14.56 -10.51 4.45
CA LEU A 28 15.12 -9.97 5.68
C LEU A 28 14.31 -8.75 6.19
N LEU A 29 13.83 -7.90 5.29
CA LEU A 29 12.98 -6.76 5.65
C LEU A 29 11.61 -7.22 6.18
N ASP A 30 10.99 -8.21 5.54
CA ASP A 30 9.73 -8.81 6.01
C ASP A 30 9.92 -9.45 7.39
N PHE A 31 11.03 -10.14 7.57
CA PHE A 31 11.43 -10.69 8.86
C PHE A 31 11.56 -9.61 9.95
N ARG A 32 12.22 -8.48 9.66
CA ARG A 32 12.34 -7.36 10.59
C ARG A 32 11.00 -6.75 10.98
N LYS A 33 10.08 -6.61 10.02
CA LYS A 33 8.71 -6.10 10.30
C LYS A 33 7.96 -7.04 11.24
N MET A 34 8.11 -8.35 11.08
CA MET A 34 7.50 -9.35 11.96
C MET A 34 8.09 -9.33 13.38
N GLU A 35 9.42 -9.27 13.53
CA GLU A 35 10.06 -9.14 14.87
C GLU A 35 9.52 -7.94 15.65
N MET A 36 9.24 -6.83 14.95
CA MET A 36 8.69 -5.61 15.56
C MET A 36 7.17 -5.70 15.83
N ARG A 37 6.50 -6.83 15.55
CA ARG A 37 5.04 -7.01 15.65
C ARG A 37 4.23 -5.93 14.90
N MET A 38 4.78 -5.40 13.83
CA MET A 38 4.16 -4.34 13.03
C MET A 38 3.25 -4.89 11.91
N GLU A 39 3.36 -6.19 11.62
CA GLU A 39 2.54 -6.86 10.61
C GLU A 39 1.14 -7.15 11.15
N LYS A 40 0.12 -6.67 10.42
CA LYS A 40 -1.29 -6.94 10.66
C LYS A 40 -1.87 -7.66 9.44
N LEU A 41 -2.94 -8.43 9.63
CA LEU A 41 -3.72 -8.96 8.53
C LEU A 41 -4.54 -7.85 7.87
N HIS A 42 -4.54 -7.85 6.55
CA HIS A 42 -5.43 -7.06 5.71
C HIS A 42 -6.45 -7.98 5.05
N LEU A 43 -7.46 -8.37 5.84
CA LEU A 43 -8.51 -9.28 5.38
C LEU A 43 -9.39 -8.59 4.34
N THR A 44 -9.58 -9.23 3.20
CA THR A 44 -10.53 -8.84 2.16
C THR A 44 -11.36 -10.05 1.76
N ALA A 45 -12.63 -9.83 1.46
CA ALA A 45 -13.51 -10.89 0.98
C ALA A 45 -13.13 -11.29 -0.45
N GLY A 46 -13.04 -12.57 -0.73
CA GLY A 46 -12.68 -13.08 -2.05
C GLY A 46 -13.00 -14.55 -2.23
N ASP A 47 -12.95 -14.99 -3.49
CA ASP A 47 -13.09 -16.40 -3.86
C ASP A 47 -11.72 -17.09 -3.80
N LEU A 48 -11.54 -17.96 -2.80
CA LEU A 48 -10.30 -18.68 -2.60
C LEU A 48 -10.00 -19.68 -3.74
N GLU A 49 -11.03 -20.24 -4.38
CA GLU A 49 -10.87 -21.14 -5.53
C GLU A 49 -10.31 -20.40 -6.75
N GLU A 50 -10.85 -19.21 -7.05
CA GLU A 50 -10.35 -18.35 -8.12
C GLU A 50 -8.90 -17.92 -7.86
N PHE A 51 -8.59 -17.53 -6.64
CA PHE A 51 -7.24 -17.17 -6.21
C PHE A 51 -6.25 -18.32 -6.43
N ILE A 52 -6.57 -19.54 -5.96
CA ILE A 52 -5.72 -20.73 -6.13
C ILE A 52 -5.60 -21.15 -7.60
N SER A 53 -6.68 -21.05 -8.37
CA SER A 53 -6.68 -21.36 -9.80
C SER A 53 -5.78 -20.41 -10.59
N THR A 54 -5.79 -19.12 -10.26
CA THR A 54 -4.90 -18.11 -10.83
C THR A 54 -3.44 -18.43 -10.52
N LEU A 55 -3.16 -18.74 -9.26
CA LEU A 55 -1.79 -19.11 -8.84
C LEU A 55 -1.31 -20.38 -9.56
N TYR A 56 -2.16 -21.38 -9.68
CA TYR A 56 -1.87 -22.60 -10.44
C TYR A 56 -1.51 -22.29 -11.91
N ALA A 57 -2.29 -21.42 -12.57
CA ALA A 57 -2.02 -21.02 -13.95
C ALA A 57 -0.65 -20.34 -14.10
N ASN A 58 -0.26 -19.51 -13.14
CA ASN A 58 1.04 -18.80 -13.13
C ASN A 58 2.24 -19.76 -13.03
N PHE A 59 2.09 -20.91 -12.37
CA PHE A 59 3.16 -21.90 -12.24
C PHE A 59 3.22 -22.93 -13.38
N GLN A 60 2.23 -23.00 -14.26
CA GLN A 60 2.19 -23.93 -15.40
C GLN A 60 3.39 -23.81 -16.36
N PRO A 61 3.87 -22.59 -16.74
CA PRO A 61 5.05 -22.47 -17.58
C PRO A 61 6.31 -23.09 -16.93
N PHE A 62 6.49 -22.88 -15.63
CA PHE A 62 7.62 -23.44 -14.87
C PHE A 62 7.54 -24.97 -14.79
N ALA A 63 6.34 -25.53 -14.63
CA ALA A 63 6.12 -26.96 -14.65
C ALA A 63 6.54 -27.58 -16.00
N LYS A 64 6.15 -26.94 -17.12
CA LYS A 64 6.53 -27.37 -18.46
C LYS A 64 8.05 -27.31 -18.67
N GLU A 65 8.70 -26.22 -18.27
CA GLU A 65 10.15 -26.05 -18.40
C GLU A 65 10.91 -27.12 -17.61
N LYS A 66 10.47 -27.43 -16.40
CA LYS A 66 11.06 -28.47 -15.52
C LYS A 66 10.56 -29.88 -15.81
N LYS A 67 9.65 -30.05 -16.78
CA LYS A 67 9.01 -31.33 -17.14
C LYS A 67 8.37 -32.04 -15.93
N LEU A 68 7.67 -31.28 -15.08
CA LEU A 68 6.93 -31.79 -13.91
C LEU A 68 5.45 -32.00 -14.26
N ASP A 69 4.83 -33.04 -13.67
CA ASP A 69 3.38 -33.27 -13.70
C ASP A 69 2.73 -32.41 -12.61
N PHE A 70 2.34 -31.16 -12.96
CA PHE A 70 1.70 -30.23 -12.02
C PHE A 70 0.18 -30.32 -12.16
N ARG A 71 -0.52 -30.60 -11.06
CA ARG A 71 -1.98 -30.80 -11.02
C ARG A 71 -2.65 -29.93 -9.99
N LEU A 72 -3.89 -29.51 -10.32
CA LEU A 72 -4.80 -28.84 -9.40
C LEU A 72 -5.94 -29.80 -9.03
N ALA A 73 -6.27 -29.91 -7.74
CA ALA A 73 -7.38 -30.71 -7.24
C ALA A 73 -8.23 -29.86 -6.30
N LEU A 74 -9.45 -29.54 -6.71
CA LEU A 74 -10.40 -28.70 -5.99
C LEU A 74 -11.57 -29.56 -5.52
N SER A 75 -11.99 -29.43 -4.26
CA SER A 75 -13.23 -30.05 -3.77
C SER A 75 -14.41 -29.11 -3.99
N SER A 76 -15.61 -29.70 -4.15
CA SER A 76 -16.85 -28.94 -4.30
C SER A 76 -17.26 -28.34 -2.96
N ALA A 77 -16.90 -27.07 -2.70
CA ALA A 77 -17.30 -26.30 -1.55
C ALA A 77 -17.56 -24.85 -1.97
N HIS A 78 -18.13 -24.05 -1.06
CA HIS A 78 -18.30 -22.63 -1.27
C HIS A 78 -17.07 -21.92 -0.69
N TRP A 79 -16.26 -21.29 -1.56
CA TRP A 79 -14.93 -20.77 -1.19
C TRP A 79 -14.86 -19.27 -0.98
N TYR A 80 -16.02 -18.60 -0.88
CA TYR A 80 -16.05 -17.16 -0.61
C TYR A 80 -15.82 -16.90 0.88
N MET A 81 -14.65 -16.32 1.21
CA MET A 81 -14.20 -16.10 2.58
C MET A 81 -13.32 -14.85 2.70
N ASN A 82 -13.03 -14.42 3.93
CA ASN A 82 -12.07 -13.35 4.19
C ASN A 82 -10.66 -13.92 4.35
N PHE A 83 -9.70 -13.39 3.62
CA PHE A 83 -8.27 -13.72 3.77
C PHE A 83 -7.38 -12.56 3.32
N ASP A 84 -6.12 -12.57 3.72
CA ASP A 84 -5.12 -11.61 3.23
C ASP A 84 -4.47 -12.17 1.95
N HIS A 85 -4.86 -11.61 0.80
CA HIS A 85 -4.42 -12.05 -0.52
C HIS A 85 -2.89 -12.00 -0.67
N GLU A 86 -2.24 -10.94 -0.16
CA GLU A 86 -0.79 -10.78 -0.28
C GLU A 86 -0.05 -11.83 0.56
N LYS A 87 -0.45 -12.01 1.81
CA LYS A 87 0.21 -12.98 2.69
C LYS A 87 -0.04 -14.41 2.24
N LEU A 88 -1.27 -14.73 1.81
CA LEU A 88 -1.60 -16.06 1.28
C LEU A 88 -0.83 -16.35 -0.02
N HIS A 89 -0.68 -15.35 -0.90
CA HIS A 89 0.17 -15.46 -2.09
C HIS A 89 1.64 -15.77 -1.72
N ARG A 90 2.19 -15.09 -0.72
CA ARG A 90 3.56 -15.34 -0.22
C ARG A 90 3.72 -16.74 0.38
N ILE A 91 2.73 -17.22 1.14
CA ILE A 91 2.69 -18.59 1.68
C ILE A 91 2.80 -19.60 0.54
N LEU A 92 1.88 -19.52 -0.43
CA LEU A 92 1.77 -20.52 -1.49
C LEU A 92 2.94 -20.46 -2.48
N ASN A 93 3.44 -19.26 -2.80
CA ASN A 93 4.65 -19.11 -3.61
C ASN A 93 5.88 -19.76 -2.96
N ASN A 94 6.09 -19.60 -1.65
CA ASN A 94 7.17 -20.27 -0.96
C ASN A 94 7.03 -21.80 -1.01
N LEU A 95 5.84 -22.32 -0.75
CA LEU A 95 5.60 -23.77 -0.75
C LEU A 95 5.74 -24.38 -2.15
N LEU A 96 5.14 -23.74 -3.16
CA LEU A 96 5.22 -24.18 -4.56
C LEU A 96 6.65 -24.09 -5.09
N SER A 97 7.34 -22.97 -4.85
CA SER A 97 8.74 -22.80 -5.25
C SER A 97 9.64 -23.90 -4.67
N ASN A 98 9.45 -24.26 -3.38
CA ASN A 98 10.15 -25.37 -2.76
C ASN A 98 9.79 -26.72 -3.40
N ALA A 99 8.51 -27.01 -3.62
CA ALA A 99 8.05 -28.22 -4.29
C ALA A 99 8.68 -28.36 -5.68
N PHE A 100 8.68 -27.29 -6.48
CA PHE A 100 9.30 -27.27 -7.82
C PHE A 100 10.83 -27.41 -7.76
N LYS A 101 11.47 -26.83 -6.74
CA LYS A 101 12.92 -26.86 -6.58
C LYS A 101 13.43 -28.26 -6.23
N PHE A 102 12.71 -28.97 -5.37
CA PHE A 102 13.14 -30.25 -4.82
C PHE A 102 12.55 -31.48 -5.49
N THR A 103 11.63 -31.28 -6.45
CA THR A 103 11.11 -32.39 -7.26
C THR A 103 11.97 -32.57 -8.51
N PRO A 104 12.49 -33.80 -8.76
CA PRO A 104 13.26 -34.10 -9.96
C PRO A 104 12.38 -34.10 -11.22
N GLU A 105 13.02 -33.98 -12.40
CA GLU A 105 12.36 -34.09 -13.70
C GLU A 105 11.52 -35.39 -13.80
N GLY A 106 10.30 -35.29 -14.31
CA GLY A 106 9.33 -36.40 -14.37
C GLY A 106 8.55 -36.62 -13.08
N GLY A 107 8.86 -35.89 -12.01
CA GLY A 107 8.12 -35.95 -10.74
C GLY A 107 6.76 -35.21 -10.83
N ARG A 108 6.02 -35.28 -9.75
CA ARG A 108 4.68 -34.68 -9.64
C ARG A 108 4.60 -33.67 -8.51
N VAL A 109 3.88 -32.56 -8.77
CA VAL A 109 3.45 -31.58 -7.76
C VAL A 109 1.94 -31.47 -7.83
N VAL A 110 1.25 -31.46 -6.68
CA VAL A 110 -0.22 -31.30 -6.61
C VAL A 110 -0.52 -30.15 -5.68
N LEU A 111 -1.26 -29.17 -6.17
CA LEU A 111 -1.90 -28.13 -5.38
C LEU A 111 -3.36 -28.53 -5.18
N SER A 112 -3.83 -28.62 -3.95
CA SER A 112 -5.21 -28.99 -3.66
C SER A 112 -5.86 -28.08 -2.65
N LEU A 113 -7.18 -27.92 -2.78
CA LEU A 113 -8.05 -27.17 -1.88
C LEU A 113 -9.19 -28.07 -1.42
N SER A 114 -9.37 -28.22 -0.11
CA SER A 114 -10.44 -29.01 0.49
C SER A 114 -10.99 -28.33 1.74
N ALA A 115 -12.30 -28.48 2.00
CA ALA A 115 -12.92 -28.02 3.22
C ALA A 115 -12.87 -29.10 4.30
N GLU A 116 -12.69 -28.68 5.53
CA GLU A 116 -12.75 -29.54 6.72
C GLU A 116 -13.61 -28.85 7.79
N GLU A 117 -14.47 -29.60 8.44
CA GLU A 117 -15.26 -29.12 9.56
C GLU A 117 -14.77 -29.77 10.86
N VAL A 118 -14.38 -28.95 11.83
CA VAL A 118 -13.87 -29.40 13.12
C VAL A 118 -14.58 -28.62 14.23
N GLU A 119 -15.26 -29.31 15.10
CA GLU A 119 -15.99 -28.75 16.27
C GLU A 119 -16.97 -27.60 15.88
N GLY A 120 -17.57 -27.69 14.68
CA GLY A 120 -18.53 -26.67 14.18
C GLY A 120 -17.89 -25.45 13.53
N HIS A 121 -16.58 -25.44 13.33
CA HIS A 121 -15.85 -24.44 12.58
C HIS A 121 -15.39 -25.00 11.22
N SER A 122 -15.58 -24.24 10.16
CA SER A 122 -15.15 -24.61 8.82
C SER A 122 -13.74 -24.08 8.54
N PHE A 123 -12.90 -24.94 7.98
CA PHE A 123 -11.53 -24.62 7.62
C PHE A 123 -11.27 -24.89 6.14
N ALA A 124 -10.50 -24.05 5.49
CA ALA A 124 -9.91 -24.28 4.19
C ALA A 124 -8.54 -24.95 4.36
N ASN A 125 -8.38 -26.17 3.84
CA ASN A 125 -7.11 -26.88 3.80
C ASN A 125 -6.50 -26.72 2.40
N ILE A 126 -5.37 -26.02 2.31
CA ILE A 126 -4.60 -25.86 1.10
C ILE A 126 -3.38 -26.78 1.22
N THR A 127 -3.25 -27.74 0.31
CA THR A 127 -2.16 -28.72 0.35
C THR A 127 -1.26 -28.57 -0.87
N VAL A 128 0.04 -28.49 -0.63
CA VAL A 128 1.08 -28.60 -1.65
C VAL A 128 1.83 -29.91 -1.42
N LEU A 129 1.62 -30.86 -2.31
CA LEU A 129 2.25 -32.18 -2.28
C LEU A 129 3.23 -32.31 -3.44
N ASP A 130 4.43 -32.81 -3.15
CA ASP A 130 5.45 -33.12 -4.12
C ASP A 130 5.96 -34.58 -4.00
N THR A 131 6.49 -35.10 -5.08
CA THR A 131 7.18 -36.41 -5.11
C THR A 131 8.70 -36.24 -5.16
N GLY A 132 9.21 -35.27 -4.47
CA GLY A 132 10.62 -34.91 -4.44
C GLY A 132 11.46 -35.78 -3.51
N ILE A 133 12.60 -35.24 -3.14
CA ILE A 133 13.61 -35.93 -2.31
C ILE A 133 13.13 -36.24 -0.89
N GLY A 134 12.06 -35.56 -0.42
CA GLY A 134 11.57 -35.65 0.94
C GLY A 134 12.52 -35.03 1.98
N ILE A 135 12.08 -35.06 3.24
CA ILE A 135 12.76 -34.45 4.39
C ILE A 135 12.91 -35.52 5.46
N SER A 136 14.06 -35.59 6.11
CA SER A 136 14.31 -36.54 7.21
C SER A 136 13.54 -36.12 8.48
N ASP A 137 13.22 -37.10 9.32
CA ASP A 137 12.51 -36.88 10.61
C ASP A 137 13.26 -35.89 11.53
N GLU A 138 14.59 -35.88 11.44
CA GLU A 138 15.42 -34.96 12.21
C GLU A 138 15.30 -33.52 11.68
N ALA A 139 15.35 -33.35 10.37
CA ALA A 139 15.20 -32.05 9.73
C ALA A 139 13.77 -31.49 9.90
N LEU A 140 12.73 -32.36 9.87
CA LEU A 140 11.33 -31.95 10.07
C LEU A 140 11.10 -31.16 11.36
N LYS A 141 11.89 -31.42 12.39
CA LYS A 141 11.78 -30.70 13.68
C LYS A 141 12.23 -29.26 13.60
N HIS A 142 13.09 -28.92 12.61
CA HIS A 142 13.78 -27.65 12.51
C HIS A 142 13.43 -26.82 11.26
N ILE A 143 12.70 -27.38 10.28
CA ILE A 143 12.45 -26.71 8.98
C ILE A 143 11.74 -25.35 9.08
N PHE A 144 11.02 -25.07 10.16
CA PHE A 144 10.39 -23.80 10.45
C PHE A 144 11.26 -22.88 11.30
N GLU A 145 12.44 -23.34 11.75
CA GLU A 145 13.37 -22.50 12.49
C GLU A 145 14.10 -21.53 11.55
N ARG A 146 14.50 -20.40 12.09
CA ARG A 146 15.17 -19.32 11.37
C ARG A 146 16.52 -19.77 10.86
N PHE A 147 16.81 -19.47 9.60
CA PHE A 147 18.09 -19.78 8.95
C PHE A 147 18.43 -21.26 8.87
N TYR A 148 17.51 -22.14 9.22
CA TYR A 148 17.72 -23.56 9.12
C TYR A 148 17.69 -24.02 7.66
N GLN A 149 18.68 -24.80 7.29
CA GLN A 149 18.85 -25.37 5.94
C GLN A 149 19.28 -26.82 6.06
N VAL A 150 18.67 -27.67 5.27
CA VAL A 150 19.13 -29.06 5.14
C VAL A 150 20.36 -29.04 4.22
N GLN A 151 21.51 -29.50 4.71
CA GLN A 151 22.74 -29.65 3.91
C GLN A 151 22.46 -30.59 2.74
N HIS A 152 22.61 -30.10 1.53
CA HIS A 152 22.43 -30.88 0.31
C HIS A 152 23.82 -31.02 -0.38
N PRO A 153 24.12 -32.17 -0.98
CA PRO A 153 25.37 -32.35 -1.73
C PRO A 153 25.54 -31.43 -2.93
N ASP A 154 24.45 -30.80 -3.36
CA ASP A 154 24.39 -29.89 -4.52
C ASP A 154 24.19 -28.46 -3.99
N ASP A 155 25.27 -27.70 -3.86
CA ASP A 155 25.30 -26.32 -3.35
C ASP A 155 24.41 -25.35 -4.16
N SER A 156 24.05 -25.72 -5.41
CA SER A 156 23.20 -24.91 -6.28
C SER A 156 21.72 -24.82 -5.81
N LYS A 157 21.32 -25.62 -4.81
CA LYS A 157 19.95 -25.69 -4.28
C LYS A 157 19.79 -25.07 -2.89
N VAL A 158 20.76 -24.31 -2.41
CA VAL A 158 20.69 -23.64 -1.10
C VAL A 158 19.70 -22.47 -1.15
N GLY A 159 18.83 -22.34 -0.16
CA GLY A 159 17.88 -21.23 0.01
C GLY A 159 18.33 -20.30 1.14
N SER A 160 17.51 -19.31 1.51
CA SER A 160 17.80 -18.38 2.62
C SER A 160 17.57 -18.96 4.02
N GLY A 161 16.80 -20.03 4.13
CA GLY A 161 16.33 -20.56 5.42
C GLY A 161 15.30 -19.67 6.14
N ILE A 162 14.79 -18.64 5.47
CA ILE A 162 13.80 -17.70 6.03
C ILE A 162 12.38 -18.03 5.53
N GLY A 163 12.25 -18.60 4.33
CA GLY A 163 10.97 -18.76 3.63
C GLY A 163 9.94 -19.56 4.42
N LEU A 164 10.31 -20.76 4.94
CA LEU A 164 9.36 -21.59 5.71
C LEU A 164 9.02 -20.99 7.08
N HIS A 165 9.95 -20.27 7.70
CA HIS A 165 9.65 -19.52 8.92
C HIS A 165 8.58 -18.45 8.66
N LEU A 166 8.72 -17.64 7.59
CA LEU A 166 7.72 -16.65 7.20
C LEU A 166 6.36 -17.30 6.85
N VAL A 167 6.36 -18.44 6.19
CA VAL A 167 5.13 -19.22 5.92
C VAL A 167 4.40 -19.53 7.23
N LYS A 168 5.10 -20.03 8.23
CA LYS A 168 4.52 -20.36 9.55
C LYS A 168 3.93 -19.10 10.21
N GLU A 169 4.67 -18.01 10.27
CA GLU A 169 4.22 -16.74 10.86
C GLU A 169 2.98 -16.18 10.13
N TYR A 170 2.95 -16.19 8.80
CA TYR A 170 1.78 -15.72 8.05
C TYR A 170 0.56 -16.62 8.23
N VAL A 171 0.74 -17.92 8.36
CA VAL A 171 -0.35 -18.86 8.66
C VAL A 171 -0.89 -18.63 10.08
N GLU A 172 0.00 -18.41 11.06
CA GLU A 172 -0.39 -18.09 12.45
C GLU A 172 -1.12 -16.74 12.53
N LEU A 173 -0.72 -15.73 11.76
CA LEU A 173 -1.46 -14.46 11.63
C LEU A 173 -2.90 -14.69 11.13
N HIS A 174 -3.13 -15.64 10.22
CA HIS A 174 -4.47 -16.03 9.75
C HIS A 174 -5.22 -16.93 10.76
N GLU A 175 -4.76 -17.02 12.01
CA GLU A 175 -5.31 -17.94 13.02
C GLU A 175 -5.34 -19.41 12.54
N GLY A 176 -4.47 -19.70 11.57
CA GLY A 176 -4.36 -20.99 10.92
C GLY A 176 -3.29 -21.89 11.53
N THR A 177 -3.13 -23.06 10.94
CA THR A 177 -2.07 -24.01 11.29
C THR A 177 -1.39 -24.56 10.04
N ILE A 178 -0.09 -24.83 10.11
CA ILE A 178 0.64 -25.52 9.07
C ILE A 178 1.17 -26.87 9.59
N ARG A 179 1.00 -27.92 8.79
CA ARG A 179 1.54 -29.27 9.04
C ARG A 179 2.40 -29.71 7.89
N VAL A 180 3.35 -30.58 8.17
CA VAL A 180 4.21 -31.16 7.15
C VAL A 180 4.29 -32.68 7.37
N GLU A 181 4.11 -33.43 6.28
CA GLU A 181 4.27 -34.87 6.22
C GLU A 181 5.30 -35.17 5.14
N SER A 182 6.38 -35.85 5.49
CA SER A 182 7.46 -36.12 4.53
C SER A 182 8.17 -37.41 4.87
N GLN A 183 8.67 -38.07 3.81
CA GLN A 183 9.55 -39.25 3.95
C GLN A 183 10.68 -39.12 2.92
N PRO A 184 11.94 -39.37 3.32
CA PRO A 184 13.05 -39.36 2.39
C PRO A 184 12.80 -40.27 1.17
N GLY A 185 12.98 -39.70 -0.04
CA GLY A 185 12.78 -40.38 -1.32
C GLY A 185 11.32 -40.59 -1.76
N LYS A 186 10.32 -40.13 -0.97
CA LYS A 186 8.90 -40.25 -1.34
C LYS A 186 8.21 -38.92 -1.56
N GLY A 187 8.82 -37.80 -1.14
CA GLY A 187 8.30 -36.46 -1.30
C GLY A 187 7.81 -35.84 -0.01
N THR A 188 7.17 -34.66 -0.14
CA THR A 188 6.70 -33.84 0.98
C THR A 188 5.27 -33.34 0.72
N SER A 189 4.48 -33.25 1.77
CA SER A 189 3.16 -32.66 1.79
C SER A 189 3.12 -31.56 2.84
N PHE A 190 2.93 -30.30 2.42
CA PHE A 190 2.63 -29.19 3.30
C PHE A 190 1.13 -28.93 3.30
N ILE A 191 0.52 -28.88 4.47
CA ILE A 191 -0.91 -28.68 4.66
C ILE A 191 -1.11 -27.41 5.46
N VAL A 192 -1.64 -26.37 4.81
CA VAL A 192 -2.01 -25.08 5.41
C VAL A 192 -3.49 -25.10 5.68
N ARG A 193 -3.90 -24.88 6.93
CA ARG A 193 -5.27 -24.81 7.37
C ARG A 193 -5.60 -23.39 7.80
N ILE A 194 -6.64 -22.77 7.22
CA ILE A 194 -7.09 -21.42 7.54
C ILE A 194 -8.57 -21.44 7.90
N PRO A 195 -9.01 -20.77 9.01
CA PRO A 195 -10.43 -20.63 9.34
C PRO A 195 -11.18 -19.90 8.23
N MET A 196 -12.37 -20.39 7.86
CA MET A 196 -13.21 -19.74 6.84
C MET A 196 -14.07 -18.61 7.42
N ASP A 197 -14.19 -18.52 8.74
CA ASP A 197 -14.97 -17.53 9.47
C ASP A 197 -14.14 -16.36 10.04
N LEU A 198 -12.97 -16.09 9.46
CA LEU A 198 -12.13 -14.95 9.83
C LEU A 198 -12.93 -13.63 9.77
N LYS A 199 -13.04 -12.97 10.92
CA LYS A 199 -13.78 -11.70 11.02
C LYS A 199 -12.87 -10.53 10.69
N MET A 200 -13.37 -9.64 9.84
CA MET A 200 -12.77 -8.33 9.67
C MET A 200 -12.83 -7.57 11.00
N SER A 201 -11.72 -7.00 11.47
CA SER A 201 -11.73 -6.14 12.66
C SER A 201 -12.67 -4.95 12.42
N GLU A 202 -13.44 -4.54 13.44
CA GLU A 202 -14.46 -3.47 13.37
C GLU A 202 -13.93 -2.11 12.87
N GLU A 203 -12.61 -1.93 12.74
CA GLU A 203 -12.01 -0.73 12.15
C GLU A 203 -12.16 -0.62 10.62
N THR A 204 -12.64 -1.67 9.93
CA THR A 204 -12.75 -1.69 8.45
C THR A 204 -14.20 -1.61 7.95
N THR A 205 -15.19 -1.61 8.83
CA THR A 205 -16.63 -1.60 8.46
C THR A 205 -17.21 -0.19 8.40
N LEU A 206 -16.64 0.70 7.60
CA LEU A 206 -17.30 1.93 7.16
C LEU A 206 -16.87 2.26 5.74
N ALA A 207 -17.36 1.51 4.76
CA ALA A 207 -17.57 1.97 3.39
C ALA A 207 -18.17 0.84 2.54
N SER A 208 -19.47 0.69 2.60
CA SER A 208 -20.25 0.11 1.51
C SER A 208 -21.32 1.11 1.12
N ASP A 209 -20.90 2.10 0.34
CA ASP A 209 -21.80 2.87 -0.50
C ASP A 209 -21.21 2.86 -1.91
N THR A 210 -22.07 2.58 -2.87
CA THR A 210 -21.86 2.33 -4.28
C THR A 210 -21.33 3.54 -5.03
N SER A 211 -20.03 3.83 -4.87
CA SER A 211 -19.19 4.57 -5.80
C SER A 211 -17.88 3.80 -5.90
N ASP A 212 -17.32 3.69 -7.09
CA ASP A 212 -16.01 3.06 -7.31
C ASP A 212 -14.94 3.88 -6.56
N ASP A 213 -14.73 3.54 -5.26
CA ASP A 213 -13.88 4.30 -4.33
C ASP A 213 -12.40 3.87 -4.42
N ARG A 214 -12.06 3.10 -5.47
CA ARG A 214 -10.68 2.72 -5.75
C ARG A 214 -9.86 3.96 -6.08
N LYS A 215 -8.62 4.02 -5.56
CA LYS A 215 -7.67 5.08 -5.88
C LYS A 215 -7.39 5.12 -7.38
N LYS A 216 -7.34 6.32 -7.94
CA LYS A 216 -7.17 6.56 -9.36
C LYS A 216 -5.70 6.75 -9.70
N LEU A 217 -5.16 5.92 -10.59
CA LEU A 217 -3.79 6.02 -11.09
C LEU A 217 -3.79 6.50 -12.54
N LEU A 218 -2.84 7.37 -12.88
CA LEU A 218 -2.55 7.75 -14.27
C LEU A 218 -1.21 7.12 -14.68
N ILE A 219 -1.24 6.32 -15.74
CA ILE A 219 -0.04 5.75 -16.38
C ILE A 219 0.27 6.55 -17.63
N VAL A 220 1.52 7.01 -17.76
CA VAL A 220 2.00 7.72 -18.95
C VAL A 220 3.20 6.97 -19.52
N GLU A 221 3.02 6.31 -20.66
CA GLU A 221 4.00 5.40 -21.29
C GLU A 221 3.76 5.38 -22.79
N ASP A 222 4.78 5.57 -23.60
CA ASP A 222 4.64 5.59 -25.06
C ASP A 222 4.56 4.18 -25.66
N ASN A 223 5.21 3.19 -25.05
CA ASN A 223 5.11 1.80 -25.47
C ASN A 223 3.71 1.24 -25.16
N GLN A 224 2.94 0.97 -26.21
CA GLN A 224 1.55 0.49 -26.09
C GLN A 224 1.44 -0.85 -25.34
N ASP A 225 2.33 -1.81 -25.61
CA ASP A 225 2.29 -3.12 -25.00
C ASP A 225 2.58 -3.04 -23.50
N PHE A 226 3.61 -2.26 -23.13
CA PHE A 226 3.97 -2.07 -21.73
C PHE A 226 2.93 -1.23 -20.96
N ARG A 227 2.35 -0.22 -21.60
CA ARG A 227 1.23 0.57 -21.04
C ARG A 227 0.01 -0.32 -20.79
N HIS A 228 -0.33 -1.20 -21.75
CA HIS A 228 -1.44 -2.15 -21.61
C HIS A 228 -1.19 -3.15 -20.47
N PHE A 229 0.02 -3.71 -20.40
CA PHE A 229 0.44 -4.59 -19.31
C PHE A 229 0.29 -3.94 -17.94
N LEU A 230 0.83 -2.72 -17.76
CA LEU A 230 0.70 -2.00 -16.49
C LEU A 230 -0.75 -1.72 -16.13
N LYS A 231 -1.55 -1.32 -17.13
CA LYS A 231 -2.99 -1.05 -16.94
C LYS A 231 -3.73 -2.30 -16.49
N GLU A 232 -3.52 -3.43 -17.15
CA GLU A 232 -4.14 -4.71 -16.81
C GLU A 232 -3.80 -5.12 -15.36
N GLN A 233 -2.52 -5.14 -15.04
CA GLN A 233 -2.05 -5.55 -13.71
C GLN A 233 -2.52 -4.63 -12.57
N LEU A 234 -2.57 -3.31 -12.81
CA LEU A 234 -2.97 -2.35 -11.78
C LEU A 234 -4.50 -2.19 -11.66
N SER A 235 -5.26 -2.55 -12.70
CA SER A 235 -6.72 -2.41 -12.71
C SER A 235 -7.45 -3.34 -11.74
N GLU A 236 -6.79 -4.40 -11.27
CA GLU A 236 -7.33 -5.27 -10.22
C GLU A 236 -7.53 -4.52 -8.89
N THR A 237 -6.65 -3.58 -8.58
CA THR A 237 -6.63 -2.88 -7.28
C THR A 237 -7.03 -1.40 -7.39
N TYR A 238 -6.73 -0.76 -8.53
CA TYR A 238 -6.86 0.67 -8.74
C TYR A 238 -7.77 1.00 -9.92
N GLN A 239 -8.36 2.20 -9.93
CA GLN A 239 -8.96 2.75 -11.13
C GLN A 239 -7.84 3.33 -12.01
N VAL A 240 -7.55 2.72 -13.16
CA VAL A 240 -6.41 3.09 -14.01
C VAL A 240 -6.86 3.84 -15.24
N ILE A 241 -6.29 5.03 -15.46
CA ILE A 241 -6.34 5.80 -16.69
C ILE A 241 -4.94 5.83 -17.32
N ASP A 242 -4.84 5.91 -18.63
CA ASP A 242 -3.56 5.86 -19.33
C ASP A 242 -3.44 6.93 -20.42
N ALA A 243 -2.21 7.35 -20.68
CA ALA A 243 -1.85 8.31 -21.71
C ALA A 243 -0.62 7.81 -22.51
N PRO A 244 -0.56 8.06 -23.84
CA PRO A 244 0.54 7.61 -24.68
C PRO A 244 1.76 8.56 -24.64
N ASP A 245 1.64 9.76 -24.10
CA ASP A 245 2.72 10.74 -24.01
C ASP A 245 2.46 11.76 -22.88
N GLY A 246 3.47 12.58 -22.58
CA GLY A 246 3.39 13.55 -21.49
C GLY A 246 2.40 14.68 -21.72
N GLU A 247 2.06 15.03 -22.97
CA GLU A 247 1.09 16.09 -23.26
C GLU A 247 -0.34 15.65 -22.91
N GLU A 248 -0.73 14.46 -23.32
CA GLU A 248 -2.03 13.87 -22.93
C GLU A 248 -2.05 13.53 -21.43
N GLY A 249 -0.88 13.11 -20.88
CA GLY A 249 -0.72 12.87 -19.44
C GLY A 249 -0.99 14.11 -18.58
N GLU A 250 -0.46 15.28 -18.96
CA GLU A 250 -0.71 16.56 -18.28
C GLU A 250 -2.19 16.93 -18.32
N LYS A 251 -2.82 16.81 -19.48
CA LYS A 251 -4.25 17.11 -19.66
C LYS A 251 -5.13 16.21 -18.77
N LEU A 252 -4.89 14.89 -18.81
CA LEU A 252 -5.63 13.94 -17.99
C LEU A 252 -5.39 14.16 -16.49
N ALA A 253 -4.20 14.55 -16.07
CA ALA A 253 -3.91 14.87 -14.68
C ALA A 253 -4.77 16.04 -14.16
N VAL A 254 -4.97 17.09 -14.97
CA VAL A 254 -5.82 18.23 -14.62
C VAL A 254 -7.31 17.86 -14.63
N GLU A 255 -7.76 17.12 -15.65
CA GLU A 255 -9.17 16.76 -15.83
C GLU A 255 -9.64 15.72 -14.80
N GLN A 256 -8.86 14.65 -14.62
CA GLN A 256 -9.24 13.46 -13.87
C GLN A 256 -8.75 13.48 -12.43
N ASN A 257 -7.79 14.34 -12.07
CA ASN A 257 -7.20 14.50 -10.74
C ASN A 257 -6.83 13.16 -10.10
N PRO A 258 -5.89 12.39 -10.66
CA PRO A 258 -5.51 11.08 -10.14
C PRO A 258 -4.84 11.19 -8.77
N ASP A 259 -4.90 10.12 -7.97
CA ASP A 259 -4.22 10.04 -6.67
C ASP A 259 -2.71 9.86 -6.82
N LEU A 260 -2.22 9.32 -7.96
CA LEU A 260 -0.81 9.13 -8.26
C LEU A 260 -0.58 9.01 -9.77
N ILE A 261 0.57 9.49 -10.25
CA ILE A 261 1.02 9.39 -11.64
C ILE A 261 2.25 8.48 -11.71
N ILE A 262 2.24 7.56 -12.69
CA ILE A 262 3.38 6.73 -13.07
C ILE A 262 3.75 7.12 -14.48
N SER A 263 4.97 7.61 -14.71
CA SER A 263 5.41 8.08 -16.04
C SER A 263 6.74 7.48 -16.43
N ASP A 264 6.85 7.03 -17.68
CA ASP A 264 8.17 6.83 -18.26
C ASP A 264 8.89 8.17 -18.43
N ILE A 265 10.22 8.15 -18.37
CA ILE A 265 11.04 9.35 -18.65
C ILE A 265 11.18 9.55 -20.15
N MET A 266 11.42 8.48 -20.91
CA MET A 266 11.78 8.57 -22.33
C MET A 266 10.53 8.44 -23.21
N MET A 267 9.85 9.56 -23.45
CA MET A 267 8.63 9.63 -24.28
C MET A 267 8.73 10.73 -25.30
N PRO A 268 8.02 10.62 -26.45
CA PRO A 268 7.94 11.68 -27.46
C PRO A 268 7.14 12.87 -26.94
N LYS A 269 7.27 14.02 -27.63
CA LYS A 269 6.66 15.34 -27.37
C LYS A 269 7.07 15.91 -26.01
N VAL A 270 6.47 15.48 -24.92
CA VAL A 270 6.79 15.88 -23.55
C VAL A 270 7.31 14.66 -22.81
N ASP A 271 8.58 14.70 -22.41
CA ASP A 271 9.21 13.63 -21.64
C ASP A 271 8.72 13.61 -20.20
N GLY A 272 8.98 12.50 -19.47
CA GLY A 272 8.49 12.33 -18.11
C GLY A 272 9.08 13.31 -17.10
N LEU A 273 10.28 13.84 -17.31
CA LEU A 273 10.87 14.86 -16.44
C LEU A 273 10.15 16.20 -16.61
N GLU A 274 9.91 16.59 -17.86
CA GLU A 274 9.16 17.82 -18.17
C GLU A 274 7.69 17.70 -17.71
N LEU A 275 7.05 16.53 -17.90
CA LEU A 275 5.73 16.26 -17.37
C LEU A 275 5.71 16.43 -15.84
N CYS A 276 6.63 15.78 -15.12
CA CYS A 276 6.75 15.90 -13.68
C CYS A 276 6.90 17.35 -13.24
N ARG A 277 7.78 18.12 -13.91
CA ARG A 277 7.97 19.54 -13.63
C ARG A 277 6.67 20.33 -13.78
N ARG A 278 5.91 20.13 -14.87
CA ARG A 278 4.63 20.80 -15.11
C ARG A 278 3.59 20.42 -14.05
N ILE A 279 3.47 19.14 -13.72
CA ILE A 279 2.59 18.65 -12.66
C ILE A 279 2.90 19.33 -11.32
N LYS A 280 4.19 19.38 -10.93
CA LYS A 280 4.63 19.93 -9.64
C LYS A 280 4.54 21.46 -9.57
N HIS A 281 4.59 22.16 -10.69
CA HIS A 281 4.47 23.63 -10.75
C HIS A 281 3.04 24.13 -11.01
N ASN A 282 2.10 23.27 -11.34
CA ASN A 282 0.70 23.64 -11.52
C ASN A 282 -0.04 23.52 -10.19
N VAL A 283 -0.66 24.61 -9.73
CA VAL A 283 -1.44 24.67 -8.48
C VAL A 283 -2.52 23.58 -8.39
N GLN A 284 -3.10 23.17 -9.52
CA GLN A 284 -4.15 22.17 -9.54
C GLN A 284 -3.63 20.74 -9.31
N THR A 285 -2.40 20.43 -9.71
CA THR A 285 -1.85 19.06 -9.74
C THR A 285 -0.62 18.86 -8.85
N SER A 286 -0.03 19.94 -8.27
CA SER A 286 1.21 19.87 -7.49
C SER A 286 1.18 18.88 -6.31
N HIS A 287 0.01 18.59 -5.75
CA HIS A 287 -0.19 17.62 -4.66
C HIS A 287 -0.11 16.16 -5.12
N ILE A 288 -0.20 15.89 -6.44
CA ILE A 288 -0.21 14.53 -6.97
C ILE A 288 1.21 13.96 -6.92
N PRO A 289 1.47 12.82 -6.26
CA PRO A 289 2.76 12.16 -6.30
C PRO A 289 3.06 11.59 -7.69
N VAL A 290 4.33 11.67 -8.09
CA VAL A 290 4.82 11.20 -9.39
C VAL A 290 5.91 10.16 -9.17
N ILE A 291 5.73 8.97 -9.76
CA ILE A 291 6.76 7.94 -9.91
C ILE A 291 7.30 8.01 -11.32
N LEU A 292 8.61 8.19 -11.47
CA LEU A 292 9.28 8.14 -12.77
C LEU A 292 9.94 6.78 -13.00
N LEU A 293 9.66 6.17 -14.16
CA LEU A 293 10.29 4.95 -14.63
C LEU A 293 11.47 5.34 -15.53
N THR A 294 12.66 4.82 -15.27
CA THR A 294 13.88 5.22 -16.00
C THR A 294 14.68 4.02 -16.52
N ALA A 295 15.19 4.10 -17.74
CA ALA A 295 16.13 3.13 -18.29
C ALA A 295 17.59 3.36 -17.83
N ARG A 296 17.89 4.48 -17.16
CA ARG A 296 19.26 4.81 -16.73
C ARG A 296 19.49 4.39 -15.28
N SER A 297 20.40 3.47 -15.07
CA SER A 297 20.95 3.05 -13.77
C SER A 297 22.21 3.90 -13.47
N GLY A 298 22.04 5.11 -12.93
CA GLY A 298 23.17 5.98 -12.56
C GLY A 298 22.75 7.12 -11.64
N ASP A 299 23.68 7.58 -10.79
CA ASP A 299 23.42 8.66 -9.84
C ASP A 299 23.11 10.00 -10.51
N GLU A 300 23.56 10.23 -11.73
CA GLU A 300 23.24 11.45 -12.52
C GLU A 300 21.76 11.54 -12.91
N ALA A 301 21.11 10.40 -13.20
CA ALA A 301 19.68 10.37 -13.50
C ALA A 301 18.82 10.63 -12.25
N LYS A 302 19.28 10.16 -11.08
CA LYS A 302 18.62 10.43 -9.78
C LYS A 302 18.78 11.90 -9.39
N ILE A 303 19.96 12.51 -9.60
CA ILE A 303 20.23 13.91 -9.27
C ILE A 303 19.38 14.84 -10.15
N SER A 304 19.29 14.58 -11.45
CA SER A 304 18.45 15.36 -12.37
C SER A 304 16.97 15.27 -12.01
N GLY A 305 16.53 14.12 -11.55
CA GLY A 305 15.15 13.85 -11.23
C GLY A 305 14.72 14.39 -9.87
N TYR A 306 15.56 14.33 -8.83
CA TYR A 306 15.27 14.99 -7.54
C TYR A 306 15.17 16.52 -7.70
N ALA A 307 15.91 17.11 -8.65
CA ALA A 307 15.80 18.53 -8.99
C ALA A 307 14.45 18.91 -9.61
N VAL A 308 13.72 17.95 -10.20
CA VAL A 308 12.40 18.15 -10.84
C VAL A 308 11.23 17.92 -9.86
N GLY A 309 11.49 17.39 -8.66
CA GLY A 309 10.49 17.21 -7.62
C GLY A 309 9.67 15.93 -7.70
N ALA A 310 10.15 14.87 -8.39
CA ALA A 310 9.49 13.57 -8.39
C ALA A 310 9.57 12.90 -7.01
N ASP A 311 8.50 12.21 -6.62
CA ASP A 311 8.40 11.56 -5.31
C ASP A 311 9.09 10.19 -5.29
N SER A 312 9.32 9.60 -6.46
CA SER A 312 10.02 8.33 -6.59
C SER A 312 10.60 8.09 -7.98
N TYR A 313 11.68 7.31 -8.02
CA TYR A 313 12.32 6.79 -9.21
C TYR A 313 12.43 5.28 -9.15
N ILE A 314 12.09 4.61 -10.27
CA ILE A 314 12.23 3.17 -10.42
C ILE A 314 12.99 2.89 -11.72
N SER A 315 14.16 2.24 -11.63
CA SER A 315 14.95 1.90 -12.80
C SER A 315 14.41 0.67 -13.52
N LYS A 316 14.23 0.74 -14.82
CA LYS A 316 13.93 -0.39 -15.71
C LYS A 316 15.23 -1.20 -15.95
N PRO A 317 15.22 -2.56 -15.90
CA PRO A 317 14.08 -3.41 -15.57
C PRO A 317 13.79 -3.44 -14.05
N PHE A 318 12.51 -3.48 -13.66
CA PHE A 318 12.07 -3.58 -12.27
C PHE A 318 11.10 -4.76 -12.09
N SER A 319 11.01 -5.26 -10.87
CA SER A 319 9.92 -6.16 -10.49
C SER A 319 8.62 -5.36 -10.32
N PHE A 320 7.51 -5.90 -10.80
CA PHE A 320 6.19 -5.28 -10.64
C PHE A 320 5.84 -5.04 -9.16
N ASP A 321 6.27 -5.95 -8.26
CA ASP A 321 6.08 -5.81 -6.82
C ASP A 321 6.74 -4.53 -6.26
N VAL A 322 7.90 -4.14 -6.77
CA VAL A 322 8.58 -2.89 -6.38
C VAL A 322 7.72 -1.68 -6.71
N LEU A 323 7.09 -1.69 -7.88
CA LEU A 323 6.18 -0.64 -8.29
C LEU A 323 4.94 -0.59 -7.39
N LEU A 324 4.32 -1.74 -7.10
CA LEU A 324 3.15 -1.85 -6.21
C LEU A 324 3.45 -1.34 -4.80
N VAL A 325 4.56 -1.79 -4.20
CA VAL A 325 5.00 -1.32 -2.87
C VAL A 325 5.18 0.20 -2.86
N ARG A 326 5.77 0.75 -3.92
CA ARG A 326 6.01 2.19 -4.00
C ARG A 326 4.73 3.01 -4.17
N ILE A 327 3.79 2.53 -4.99
CA ILE A 327 2.46 3.12 -5.12
C ILE A 327 1.77 3.16 -3.75
N LYS A 328 1.71 2.02 -3.07
CA LYS A 328 1.09 1.88 -1.75
C LYS A 328 1.71 2.84 -0.72
N GLN A 329 3.03 2.88 -0.62
CA GLN A 329 3.75 3.77 0.29
C GLN A 329 3.40 5.25 0.07
N LEU A 330 3.36 5.72 -1.19
CA LEU A 330 3.06 7.12 -1.49
C LEU A 330 1.61 7.47 -1.18
N ILE A 331 0.66 6.57 -1.45
CA ILE A 331 -0.75 6.76 -1.11
C ILE A 331 -0.94 6.78 0.42
N GLU A 332 -0.32 5.85 1.16
CA GLU A 332 -0.37 5.81 2.62
C GLU A 332 0.25 7.05 3.26
N GLN A 333 1.34 7.56 2.72
CA GLN A 333 1.94 8.81 3.18
C GLN A 333 1.00 10.01 3.00
N GLN A 334 0.27 10.07 1.88
CA GLN A 334 -0.76 11.11 1.70
C GLN A 334 -1.88 10.99 2.72
N GLU A 335 -2.41 9.79 2.93
CA GLU A 335 -3.47 9.57 3.92
C GLU A 335 -2.99 9.86 5.35
N GLY A 336 -1.75 9.53 5.67
CA GLY A 336 -1.11 9.88 6.95
C GLY A 336 -1.08 11.40 7.19
N ARG A 337 -0.70 12.20 6.17
CA ARG A 337 -0.70 13.67 6.24
C ARG A 337 -2.09 14.24 6.46
N LYS A 338 -3.11 13.71 5.77
CA LYS A 338 -4.53 14.10 5.95
C LYS A 338 -5.01 13.80 7.38
N LYS A 339 -4.64 12.63 7.93
CA LYS A 339 -4.96 12.25 9.32
C LYS A 339 -4.25 13.17 10.34
N GLU A 340 -2.99 13.50 10.10
CA GLU A 340 -2.22 14.42 10.96
C GLU A 340 -2.85 15.81 11.00
N PHE A 341 -3.29 16.34 9.84
CA PHE A 341 -4.01 17.62 9.78
C PHE A 341 -5.25 17.63 10.68
N ARG A 342 -6.02 16.56 10.69
CA ARG A 342 -7.25 16.46 11.52
C ARG A 342 -6.94 16.44 13.02
N LYS A 343 -5.85 15.78 13.45
CA LYS A 343 -5.51 15.57 14.87
C LYS A 343 -4.75 16.71 15.50
N THR A 344 -3.90 17.41 14.75
CA THR A 344 -2.99 18.42 15.29
C THR A 344 -3.71 19.74 15.58
N LEU A 345 -3.59 20.25 16.83
CA LEU A 345 -4.24 21.49 17.24
C LEU A 345 -3.64 22.72 16.52
N ARG A 346 -2.32 22.76 16.35
CA ARG A 346 -1.61 23.78 15.57
C ARG A 346 -1.25 23.21 14.22
N VAL A 347 -1.81 23.83 13.17
CA VAL A 347 -1.53 23.43 11.79
C VAL A 347 -0.15 23.94 11.39
N ASN A 348 0.76 23.02 11.05
CA ASN A 348 2.05 23.36 10.43
C ASN A 348 1.99 22.93 8.95
N PRO A 349 1.83 23.87 7.99
CA PRO A 349 1.68 23.56 6.58
C PRO A 349 2.80 22.70 6.00
N SER A 350 4.05 22.94 6.39
CA SER A 350 5.21 22.19 5.90
C SER A 350 5.21 20.69 6.25
N ARG A 351 4.45 20.28 7.25
CA ARG A 351 4.33 18.85 7.62
C ARG A 351 3.28 18.09 6.80
N ILE A 352 2.31 18.81 6.24
CA ILE A 352 1.15 18.21 5.55
C ILE A 352 1.15 18.42 4.05
N THR A 353 2.04 19.24 3.50
CA THR A 353 2.17 19.51 2.07
C THR A 353 3.37 18.79 1.46
N ILE A 354 3.32 18.55 0.15
CA ILE A 354 4.39 17.90 -0.61
C ILE A 354 5.27 18.95 -1.29
N THR A 355 4.66 20.03 -1.77
CA THR A 355 5.37 21.08 -2.54
C THR A 355 5.30 22.42 -1.82
N SER A 356 6.27 23.30 -2.12
CA SER A 356 6.26 24.68 -1.64
C SER A 356 5.04 25.48 -2.11
N ILE A 357 4.48 25.14 -3.27
CA ILE A 357 3.25 25.75 -3.79
C ILE A 357 2.06 25.40 -2.92
N ASP A 358 1.93 24.13 -2.53
CA ASP A 358 0.88 23.66 -1.64
C ASP A 358 1.00 24.28 -0.24
N GLU A 359 2.24 24.43 0.23
CA GLU A 359 2.51 25.08 1.52
C GLU A 359 2.08 26.53 1.51
N GLN A 360 2.47 27.30 0.49
CA GLN A 360 2.05 28.70 0.34
C GLN A 360 0.55 28.85 0.20
N LEU A 361 -0.09 27.97 -0.58
CA LEU A 361 -1.55 27.97 -0.72
C LEU A 361 -2.23 27.74 0.62
N LEU A 362 -1.80 26.72 1.37
CA LEU A 362 -2.36 26.40 2.66
C LEU A 362 -2.12 27.50 3.69
N GLN A 363 -0.90 28.10 3.72
CA GLN A 363 -0.57 29.25 4.56
C GLN A 363 -1.48 30.44 4.25
N LYS A 364 -1.71 30.75 2.95
CA LYS A 364 -2.61 31.81 2.53
C LYS A 364 -4.04 31.54 2.99
N ALA A 365 -4.53 30.32 2.79
CA ALA A 365 -5.90 29.95 3.22
C ALA A 365 -6.08 30.06 4.74
N LEU A 366 -5.09 29.58 5.52
CA LEU A 366 -5.13 29.70 7.00
C LEU A 366 -5.15 31.16 7.42
N LYS A 367 -4.29 31.99 6.85
CA LYS A 367 -4.21 33.42 7.14
C LYS A 367 -5.54 34.13 6.87
N LEU A 368 -6.13 33.90 5.70
CA LEU A 368 -7.42 34.49 5.33
C LEU A 368 -8.55 34.09 6.27
N ILE A 369 -8.59 32.82 6.68
CA ILE A 369 -9.61 32.35 7.64
C ILE A 369 -9.36 32.96 9.03
N GLU A 370 -8.12 33.10 9.47
CA GLU A 370 -7.76 33.75 10.76
C GLU A 370 -8.09 35.23 10.77
N GLU A 371 -7.89 35.96 9.66
CA GLU A 371 -8.26 37.37 9.51
C GLU A 371 -9.78 37.61 9.57
N HIS A 372 -10.58 36.59 9.25
CA HIS A 372 -12.05 36.65 9.26
C HIS A 372 -12.67 35.65 10.24
N ILE A 373 -11.94 35.30 11.32
CA ILE A 373 -12.32 34.18 12.20
C ILE A 373 -13.63 34.42 12.93
N ASP A 374 -13.93 35.67 13.30
CA ASP A 374 -15.13 36.12 14.01
C ASP A 374 -16.31 36.39 13.08
N ASN A 375 -16.10 36.48 11.77
CA ASN A 375 -17.15 36.73 10.80
C ASN A 375 -17.89 35.43 10.46
N SER A 376 -19.12 35.27 11.00
CA SER A 376 -19.96 34.09 10.73
C SER A 376 -20.38 33.96 9.26
N GLU A 377 -20.39 35.06 8.49
CA GLU A 377 -20.77 35.07 7.08
C GLU A 377 -19.59 34.70 6.15
N TYR A 378 -18.34 34.65 6.68
CA TYR A 378 -17.20 34.26 5.86
C TYR A 378 -17.28 32.78 5.48
N ASN A 379 -17.55 32.54 4.21
CA ASN A 379 -17.87 31.24 3.63
C ASN A 379 -16.95 30.84 2.49
N VAL A 380 -17.24 29.70 1.83
CA VAL A 380 -16.42 29.13 0.73
C VAL A 380 -16.35 30.09 -0.48
N GLU A 381 -17.40 30.88 -0.73
CA GLU A 381 -17.43 31.82 -1.86
C GLU A 381 -16.41 32.93 -1.66
N GLN A 382 -16.41 33.51 -0.45
CA GLN A 382 -15.45 34.55 -0.08
C GLN A 382 -14.05 34.03 -0.04
N LEU A 383 -13.82 32.88 0.61
CA LEU A 383 -12.48 32.25 0.64
C LEU A 383 -11.97 31.97 -0.79
N SER A 384 -12.81 31.45 -1.70
CA SER A 384 -12.38 31.18 -3.07
C SER A 384 -12.06 32.46 -3.86
N ALA A 385 -12.80 33.54 -3.66
CA ALA A 385 -12.55 34.85 -4.24
C ALA A 385 -11.21 35.43 -3.75
N ASP A 386 -10.97 35.42 -2.43
CA ASP A 386 -9.75 35.94 -1.80
C ASP A 386 -8.50 35.11 -2.16
N MET A 387 -8.69 33.80 -2.37
CA MET A 387 -7.65 32.91 -2.87
C MET A 387 -7.37 33.12 -4.36
N GLY A 388 -8.26 33.75 -5.12
CA GLY A 388 -8.16 33.89 -6.57
C GLY A 388 -8.39 32.58 -7.32
N MET A 389 -9.20 31.67 -6.78
CA MET A 389 -9.46 30.34 -7.32
C MET A 389 -10.96 30.13 -7.56
N SER A 390 -11.31 29.27 -8.56
CA SER A 390 -12.67 28.81 -8.68
C SER A 390 -13.05 27.90 -7.48
N ARG A 391 -14.33 27.88 -7.10
CA ARG A 391 -14.83 27.00 -6.02
C ARG A 391 -14.45 25.54 -6.23
N MET A 392 -14.52 25.04 -7.46
CA MET A 392 -14.19 23.67 -7.82
C MET A 392 -12.70 23.39 -7.61
N ASN A 393 -11.83 24.32 -8.01
CA ASN A 393 -10.39 24.16 -7.83
C ASN A 393 -10.00 24.22 -6.36
N LEU A 394 -10.58 25.13 -5.58
CA LEU A 394 -10.40 25.19 -4.13
C LEU A 394 -10.87 23.90 -3.46
N TYR A 395 -12.05 23.39 -3.86
CA TYR A 395 -12.60 22.14 -3.34
C TYR A 395 -11.63 20.97 -3.59
N ARG A 396 -11.25 20.74 -4.85
CA ARG A 396 -10.32 19.64 -5.23
C ARG A 396 -9.00 19.75 -4.47
N LYS A 397 -8.46 20.96 -4.35
CA LYS A 397 -7.16 21.18 -3.74
C LYS A 397 -7.16 20.96 -2.22
N LEU A 398 -8.13 21.53 -1.49
CA LEU A 398 -8.25 21.32 -0.06
C LEU A 398 -8.55 19.86 0.28
N GLN A 399 -9.45 19.22 -0.49
CA GLN A 399 -9.75 17.79 -0.35
C GLN A 399 -8.50 16.93 -0.54
N ALA A 400 -7.68 17.24 -1.53
CA ALA A 400 -6.46 16.49 -1.82
C ALA A 400 -5.40 16.65 -0.72
N ILE A 401 -5.18 17.86 -0.20
CA ILE A 401 -4.14 18.15 0.80
C ILE A 401 -4.60 17.77 2.21
N THR A 402 -5.83 18.13 2.60
CA THR A 402 -6.30 18.04 3.99
C THR A 402 -7.33 16.91 4.22
N GLY A 403 -7.85 16.33 3.15
CA GLY A 403 -8.95 15.37 3.21
C GLY A 403 -10.29 16.00 3.65
N GLN A 404 -10.45 17.33 3.52
CA GLN A 404 -11.64 18.06 3.94
C GLN A 404 -12.20 18.92 2.82
N THR A 405 -13.51 19.03 2.78
CA THR A 405 -14.17 20.04 1.94
C THR A 405 -13.83 21.45 2.41
N PRO A 406 -13.91 22.50 1.59
CA PRO A 406 -13.65 23.87 2.03
C PRO A 406 -14.50 24.32 3.23
N THR A 407 -15.75 23.88 3.30
CA THR A 407 -16.65 24.18 4.45
C THR A 407 -16.13 23.50 5.72
N GLU A 408 -15.77 22.24 5.64
CA GLU A 408 -15.18 21.51 6.78
C GLU A 408 -13.84 22.10 7.19
N PHE A 409 -13.03 22.54 6.22
CA PHE A 409 -11.74 23.15 6.48
C PHE A 409 -11.90 24.45 7.28
N ILE A 410 -12.76 25.39 6.84
CA ILE A 410 -13.06 26.63 7.59
C ILE A 410 -13.55 26.28 9.00
N ARG A 411 -14.51 25.36 9.12
CA ARG A 411 -15.03 24.91 10.40
C ARG A 411 -13.93 24.32 11.31
N THR A 412 -13.05 23.49 10.77
CA THR A 412 -11.96 22.87 11.52
C THR A 412 -10.98 23.93 12.06
N ILE A 413 -10.64 24.95 11.28
CA ILE A 413 -9.76 26.03 11.73
C ILE A 413 -10.42 26.84 12.84
N ARG A 414 -11.70 27.19 12.72
CA ARG A 414 -12.48 27.84 13.76
C ARG A 414 -12.50 27.04 15.07
N LEU A 415 -12.75 25.72 14.97
CA LEU A 415 -12.75 24.82 16.15
C LEU A 415 -11.38 24.68 16.80
N LYS A 416 -10.31 24.62 16.01
CA LYS A 416 -8.94 24.60 16.54
C LYS A 416 -8.60 25.91 17.27
N ARG A 417 -9.05 27.06 16.75
CA ARG A 417 -8.90 28.34 17.44
C ARG A 417 -9.74 28.40 18.71
N ALA A 418 -10.96 27.88 18.68
CA ALA A 418 -11.80 27.76 19.86
C ALA A 418 -11.15 26.94 20.97
N ALA A 419 -10.56 25.81 20.63
CA ALA A 419 -9.83 24.96 21.59
C ALA A 419 -8.69 25.72 22.29
N GLN A 420 -7.94 26.53 21.54
CA GLN A 420 -6.89 27.39 22.13
C GLN A 420 -7.47 28.45 23.10
N LEU A 421 -8.58 29.10 22.70
CA LEU A 421 -9.24 30.10 23.55
C LEU A 421 -9.85 29.50 24.82
N LEU A 422 -10.36 28.27 24.74
CA LEU A 422 -10.85 27.54 25.92
C LEU A 422 -9.73 27.15 26.87
N GLN A 423 -8.55 26.76 26.36
CA GLN A 423 -7.36 26.49 27.17
C GLN A 423 -6.84 27.74 27.90
N ASP A 424 -6.96 28.93 27.30
CA ASP A 424 -6.59 30.19 27.94
C ASP A 424 -7.52 30.55 29.14
N GLY A 425 -8.67 29.91 29.28
CA GLY A 425 -9.58 30.00 30.44
C GLY A 425 -10.23 31.37 30.70
N LYS A 426 -10.10 32.34 29.78
CA LYS A 426 -10.53 33.74 29.98
C LYS A 426 -11.96 34.02 29.48
N LEU A 427 -12.50 33.13 28.67
CA LEU A 427 -13.81 33.30 28.00
C LEU A 427 -14.73 32.13 28.32
N ASN A 428 -16.03 32.39 28.42
CA ASN A 428 -17.01 31.32 28.53
C ASN A 428 -17.29 30.68 27.15
N VAL A 429 -17.95 29.53 27.12
CA VAL A 429 -18.20 28.75 25.90
C VAL A 429 -18.97 29.54 24.84
N SER A 430 -19.92 30.39 25.25
CA SER A 430 -20.72 31.22 24.33
C SER A 430 -19.86 32.33 23.71
N GLU A 431 -19.06 33.01 24.54
CA GLU A 431 -18.12 34.03 24.07
C GLU A 431 -17.08 33.46 23.11
N VAL A 432 -16.59 32.23 23.37
CA VAL A 432 -15.67 31.54 22.46
C VAL A 432 -16.37 31.22 21.12
N ALA A 433 -17.61 30.72 21.16
CA ALA A 433 -18.37 30.41 19.94
C ALA A 433 -18.52 31.66 19.05
N ASP A 434 -18.92 32.79 19.64
CA ASP A 434 -19.08 34.07 18.94
C ASP A 434 -17.71 34.55 18.38
N ARG A 435 -16.64 34.45 19.18
CA ARG A 435 -15.29 34.91 18.81
C ARG A 435 -14.69 34.14 17.65
N VAL A 436 -15.13 32.89 17.41
CA VAL A 436 -14.68 32.08 16.31
C VAL A 436 -15.73 31.95 15.18
N GLY A 437 -16.71 32.86 15.16
CA GLY A 437 -17.65 33.00 14.04
C GLY A 437 -18.73 31.91 13.95
N PHE A 438 -19.13 31.32 15.07
CA PHE A 438 -20.31 30.45 15.11
C PHE A 438 -21.54 31.26 15.52
N SER A 439 -22.58 31.30 14.65
CA SER A 439 -23.88 31.98 14.90
C SER A 439 -24.75 31.26 15.92
N SER A 440 -24.43 30.01 16.29
CA SER A 440 -25.19 29.18 17.24
C SER A 440 -24.26 28.43 18.19
N SER A 441 -24.36 28.71 19.49
CA SER A 441 -23.63 28.05 20.54
C SER A 441 -23.96 26.54 20.63
N SER A 442 -25.19 26.14 20.33
CA SER A 442 -25.60 24.74 20.29
C SER A 442 -24.95 24.00 19.14
N TYR A 443 -24.88 24.61 17.95
CA TYR A 443 -24.19 24.04 16.79
C TYR A 443 -22.67 23.96 17.01
N PHE A 444 -22.08 24.99 17.61
CA PHE A 444 -20.68 25.00 18.04
C PHE A 444 -20.37 23.82 18.95
N THR A 445 -21.16 23.64 20.03
CA THR A 445 -20.96 22.56 21.01
C THR A 445 -21.00 21.17 20.36
N LYS A 446 -21.94 20.96 19.41
CA LYS A 446 -22.03 19.72 18.65
C LYS A 446 -20.77 19.48 17.81
N CYS A 447 -20.38 20.46 17.00
CA CYS A 447 -19.19 20.35 16.12
C CYS A 447 -17.89 20.19 16.93
N PHE A 448 -17.78 20.85 18.07
CA PHE A 448 -16.63 20.74 18.94
C PHE A 448 -16.49 19.34 19.53
N LYS A 449 -17.61 18.77 20.03
CA LYS A 449 -17.63 17.39 20.53
C LYS A 449 -17.30 16.36 19.43
N GLU A 450 -17.83 16.55 18.22
CA GLU A 450 -17.49 15.69 17.06
C GLU A 450 -16.00 15.75 16.71
N GLN A 451 -15.37 16.93 16.83
CA GLN A 451 -13.95 17.12 16.46
C GLN A 451 -12.98 16.63 17.54
N PHE A 452 -13.28 16.89 18.83
CA PHE A 452 -12.37 16.67 19.95
C PHE A 452 -12.79 15.54 20.90
N GLY A 453 -13.98 14.94 20.70
CA GLY A 453 -14.49 13.84 21.53
C GLY A 453 -15.08 14.28 22.88
N VAL A 454 -14.87 15.54 23.32
CA VAL A 454 -15.30 16.08 24.61
C VAL A 454 -16.10 17.36 24.44
N LEU A 455 -16.90 17.72 25.44
CA LEU A 455 -17.64 18.98 25.43
C LEU A 455 -16.69 20.18 25.62
N PRO A 456 -17.01 21.38 25.06
CA PRO A 456 -16.21 22.60 25.25
C PRO A 456 -15.98 22.95 26.72
N THR A 457 -16.97 22.71 27.58
CA THR A 457 -16.88 22.95 29.04
C THR A 457 -15.87 22.03 29.72
N GLN A 458 -15.75 20.80 29.27
CA GLN A 458 -14.82 19.82 29.82
C GLN A 458 -13.39 20.03 29.29
N TYR A 459 -13.26 20.66 28.12
CA TYR A 459 -11.96 20.88 27.48
C TYR A 459 -11.09 21.90 28.25
N SER A 460 -11.72 22.88 28.92
CA SER A 460 -11.04 23.84 29.80
C SER A 460 -10.57 23.24 31.13
N GLU A 461 -11.20 22.13 31.58
CA GLU A 461 -10.91 21.50 32.88
C GLU A 461 -9.79 20.43 32.78
N THR A 462 -9.47 19.92 31.59
CA THR A 462 -8.51 18.81 31.42
C THR A 462 -7.04 19.21 31.56
N ASP A 463 -6.67 20.51 31.53
CA ASP A 463 -5.26 20.95 31.71
C ASP A 463 -4.84 21.14 33.16
N GLU A 464 -5.76 21.18 34.13
CA GLU A 464 -5.41 21.25 35.58
C GLU A 464 -5.11 19.87 36.17
N SER A 465 -5.55 18.74 35.55
CA SER A 465 -5.37 17.40 36.11
C SER A 465 -4.29 16.53 35.42
N GLY A 466 -3.67 17.03 34.34
CA GLY A 466 -2.66 16.30 33.55
C GLY A 466 -1.21 16.44 34.00
N LYS A 467 -0.94 17.09 35.14
CA LYS A 467 0.41 17.17 35.77
C LYS A 467 0.45 16.40 37.08
N THR A 468 0.27 15.13 37.08
CA THR A 468 0.68 14.26 38.18
C THR A 468 1.19 12.93 37.65
N ASP A 469 2.45 12.63 37.99
CA ASP A 469 3.10 11.35 38.09
C ASP A 469 3.72 10.74 36.81
N GLU A 470 4.90 11.27 36.45
CA GLU A 470 6.04 10.41 36.16
C GLU A 470 7.19 10.78 37.12
N LYS A 471 7.34 9.94 38.12
CA LYS A 471 8.59 9.78 38.88
C LYS A 471 9.14 8.39 38.61
#